data_58d033494eb313499cc3e48dd1562e9d
#
_entry.id   58d033494eb313499cc3e48dd1562e9d
#
_cell.length_a   1.000
_cell.length_b   1.000
_cell.length_c   1.000
_cell.angle_alpha   90.00
_cell.angle_beta   90.00
_cell.angle_gamma   90.00
#
_symmetry.space_group_name_H-M   'P 1'
#
loop_
_entity.id
_entity.type
_entity.pdbx_description
1 polymer ?
#
loop_
_entity_poly.entity_id
_entity_poly.type
_entity_poly.pdbx_seq_one_letter_code
_entity_poly.pdbx_strand_id
1 'polypeptide(L)'
;MLEQTLSIMKKARWIFPESTQCHPAIQELLLGRLPADKTQFETIKSGSHRTVYRIQLPGLDIHLKHNRISGFRSFVREFCRTPKGIYEYDTAIRLASMGIRTIEPIACGVGQGIAPESFLITKTLEGALSLEKYWYELSRLDVPSQSAMKKQLIDAMAQTLAKMHAKGVLHNDLHPGNLMVTLNGGQPALSLIDLFPVRIKPNSLNWVERRSNLAMLDRWAKMHTRTTDRMRLWKAYTREVKAIEGNGAFPFHNKDWVRYQMELLSKEVMLKNLGLWQRFDARCMFNNRRFKLFKFKGKAGVRVADLDLDQLEPFLENQSPQSLLPDAKVLKHSKSSTVMLCELPGKDLRKEVIFKKITATKWTDPIANIFRPDGTTRSWRMAKLF
;
A
#
# COMPACT_ATOMS: atom_id res chain seq x y z
N MET A 1 -1.63 19.99 -12.48
CA MET A 1 -2.40 18.77 -12.17
C MET A 1 -3.71 19.06 -11.44
N LEU A 2 -3.70 19.81 -10.33
CA LEU A 2 -4.94 20.15 -9.61
C LEU A 2 -5.89 20.96 -10.49
N GLU A 3 -5.41 21.98 -11.20
CA GLU A 3 -6.22 22.79 -12.13
C GLU A 3 -6.93 21.97 -13.20
N GLN A 4 -6.23 21.00 -13.80
CA GLN A 4 -6.87 20.06 -14.74
C GLN A 4 -7.97 19.23 -14.05
N THR A 5 -7.71 18.77 -12.82
CA THR A 5 -8.70 18.05 -12.04
C THR A 5 -9.94 18.90 -11.78
N LEU A 6 -9.75 20.17 -11.37
CA LEU A 6 -10.84 21.12 -11.13
C LEU A 6 -11.64 21.42 -12.40
N SER A 7 -10.98 21.58 -13.54
CA SER A 7 -11.63 21.78 -14.83
C SER A 7 -12.55 20.61 -15.22
N ILE A 8 -12.13 19.35 -14.95
CA ILE A 8 -12.95 18.17 -15.21
C ILE A 8 -14.10 18.07 -14.20
N MET A 9 -13.84 18.37 -12.92
CA MET A 9 -14.83 18.37 -11.84
C MET A 9 -16.02 19.29 -12.14
N LYS A 10 -15.76 20.47 -12.71
CA LYS A 10 -16.79 21.45 -13.11
C LYS A 10 -17.86 20.86 -14.06
N LYS A 11 -17.48 19.87 -14.86
CA LYS A 11 -18.37 19.18 -15.84
C LYS A 11 -18.95 17.87 -15.31
N ALA A 12 -18.58 17.45 -14.09
CA ALA A 12 -19.04 16.20 -13.50
C ALA A 12 -20.46 16.34 -12.93
N ARG A 13 -21.22 15.24 -12.98
CA ARG A 13 -22.48 15.10 -12.23
C ARG A 13 -22.14 14.67 -10.80
N TRP A 14 -22.64 15.43 -9.83
CA TRP A 14 -22.37 15.21 -8.42
C TRP A 14 -23.55 14.55 -7.69
N ILE A 15 -23.23 13.68 -6.74
CA ILE A 15 -24.16 12.97 -5.85
C ILE A 15 -23.74 13.29 -4.42
N PHE A 16 -24.70 13.62 -3.57
CA PHE A 16 -24.52 13.94 -2.16
C PHE A 16 -25.30 12.98 -1.28
N PRO A 17 -24.89 12.75 -0.02
CA PRO A 17 -25.72 12.04 0.95
C PRO A 17 -27.01 12.84 1.20
N GLU A 18 -28.15 12.13 1.37
CA GLU A 18 -29.48 12.75 1.54
C GLU A 18 -29.55 13.71 2.73
N SER A 19 -28.74 13.53 3.76
CA SER A 19 -28.71 14.32 4.99
C SER A 19 -27.73 15.49 5.00
N THR A 20 -26.96 15.71 3.91
CA THR A 20 -25.85 16.68 3.94
C THR A 20 -26.24 17.97 3.25
N GLN A 21 -26.38 19.05 4.02
CA GLN A 21 -26.30 20.40 3.44
C GLN A 21 -24.89 20.60 2.91
N CYS A 22 -24.79 20.91 1.62
CA CYS A 22 -23.48 21.11 0.99
C CYS A 22 -22.80 22.34 1.57
N HIS A 23 -21.65 22.15 2.21
CA HIS A 23 -20.84 23.23 2.76
C HIS A 23 -20.49 24.25 1.66
N PRO A 24 -20.61 25.59 1.87
CA PRO A 24 -20.37 26.59 0.83
C PRO A 24 -19.02 26.43 0.14
N ALA A 25 -17.96 26.13 0.87
CA ALA A 25 -16.62 25.89 0.31
C ALA A 25 -16.57 24.67 -0.62
N ILE A 26 -17.42 23.66 -0.41
CA ILE A 26 -17.53 22.52 -1.33
C ILE A 26 -18.24 22.95 -2.61
N GLN A 27 -19.28 23.79 -2.53
CA GLN A 27 -19.96 24.30 -3.72
C GLN A 27 -18.98 25.06 -4.63
N GLU A 28 -18.18 25.94 -4.07
CA GLU A 28 -17.12 26.66 -4.83
C GLU A 28 -16.11 25.69 -5.47
N LEU A 29 -15.66 24.69 -4.70
CA LEU A 29 -14.76 23.65 -5.21
C LEU A 29 -15.36 22.90 -6.40
N LEU A 30 -16.67 22.55 -6.34
CA LEU A 30 -17.37 21.86 -7.42
C LEU A 30 -17.54 22.72 -8.67
N LEU A 31 -17.63 24.05 -8.51
CA LEU A 31 -17.61 25.00 -9.60
C LEU A 31 -16.19 25.21 -10.20
N GLY A 32 -15.20 24.47 -9.69
CA GLY A 32 -13.81 24.54 -10.12
C GLY A 32 -13.08 25.77 -9.59
N ARG A 33 -13.60 26.38 -8.54
CA ARG A 33 -13.00 27.54 -7.87
C ARG A 33 -12.38 27.09 -6.55
N LEU A 34 -11.15 27.51 -6.28
CA LEU A 34 -10.55 27.42 -4.96
C LEU A 34 -10.79 28.74 -4.25
N PRO A 35 -11.34 28.77 -3.02
CA PRO A 35 -11.42 29.98 -2.22
C PRO A 35 -10.00 30.56 -2.06
N ALA A 36 -9.75 31.76 -2.64
CA ALA A 36 -8.40 32.26 -2.90
C ALA A 36 -7.52 32.49 -1.66
N ASP A 37 -8.11 32.89 -0.54
CA ASP A 37 -7.31 33.49 0.54
C ASP A 37 -6.87 32.55 1.67
N LYS A 38 -7.33 31.32 1.75
CA LYS A 38 -7.01 30.38 2.86
C LYS A 38 -6.99 28.89 2.46
N THR A 39 -6.92 28.59 1.17
CA THR A 39 -6.95 27.20 0.72
C THR A 39 -5.52 26.67 0.56
N GLN A 40 -5.16 25.68 1.39
CA GLN A 40 -3.94 24.91 1.22
C GLN A 40 -4.27 23.56 0.60
N PHE A 41 -3.45 23.11 -0.34
CA PHE A 41 -3.59 21.77 -0.89
C PHE A 41 -2.26 21.03 -0.94
N GLU A 42 -2.33 19.74 -0.69
CA GLU A 42 -1.21 18.83 -0.75
C GLU A 42 -1.55 17.62 -1.63
N THR A 43 -0.61 17.21 -2.47
CA THR A 43 -0.75 15.98 -3.25
C THR A 43 -0.25 14.80 -2.42
N ILE A 44 -1.15 14.08 -1.77
CA ILE A 44 -0.83 12.90 -0.95
C ILE A 44 -0.31 11.74 -1.79
N LYS A 45 -0.92 11.53 -2.96
CA LYS A 45 -0.56 10.44 -3.87
C LYS A 45 -0.86 10.82 -5.30
N SER A 46 0.10 10.58 -6.21
CA SER A 46 -0.10 10.76 -7.64
C SER A 46 0.32 9.50 -8.39
N GLY A 47 -0.50 9.08 -9.33
CA GLY A 47 -0.27 7.94 -10.22
C GLY A 47 -1.05 8.07 -11.52
N SER A 48 -0.79 7.19 -12.49
CA SER A 48 -1.46 7.19 -13.79
C SER A 48 -2.98 7.01 -13.70
N HIS A 49 -3.45 6.24 -12.72
CA HIS A 49 -4.87 5.89 -12.58
C HIS A 49 -5.59 6.61 -11.44
N ARG A 50 -4.86 7.24 -10.52
CA ARG A 50 -5.45 7.89 -9.35
C ARG A 50 -4.54 8.98 -8.81
N THR A 51 -5.13 10.12 -8.47
CA THR A 51 -4.50 11.16 -7.66
C THR A 51 -5.35 11.40 -6.41
N VAL A 52 -4.71 11.66 -5.29
CA VAL A 52 -5.36 12.02 -4.04
C VAL A 52 -4.77 13.33 -3.56
N TYR A 53 -5.63 14.31 -3.36
CA TYR A 53 -5.29 15.62 -2.79
C TYR A 53 -5.90 15.72 -1.40
N ARG A 54 -5.19 16.34 -0.48
CA ARG A 54 -5.74 16.91 0.75
C ARG A 54 -5.94 18.39 0.49
N ILE A 55 -7.12 18.90 0.79
CA ILE A 55 -7.48 20.29 0.55
C ILE A 55 -8.06 20.82 1.88
N GLN A 56 -7.41 21.82 2.42
CA GLN A 56 -7.87 22.54 3.61
C GLN A 56 -8.66 23.75 3.15
N LEU A 57 -9.97 23.69 3.30
CA LEU A 57 -10.91 24.76 3.02
C LEU A 57 -11.25 25.50 4.32
N PRO A 58 -11.78 26.73 4.26
CA PRO A 58 -12.26 27.42 5.45
C PRO A 58 -13.29 26.57 6.23
N GLY A 59 -12.91 26.15 7.43
CA GLY A 59 -13.76 25.33 8.32
C GLY A 59 -13.91 23.87 7.91
N LEU A 60 -13.19 23.38 6.90
CA LEU A 60 -13.33 22.01 6.41
C LEU A 60 -12.02 21.46 5.81
N ASP A 61 -11.53 20.34 6.31
CA ASP A 61 -10.39 19.60 5.74
C ASP A 61 -10.90 18.34 5.02
N ILE A 62 -10.52 18.17 3.76
CA ILE A 62 -11.04 17.12 2.89
C ILE A 62 -9.94 16.38 2.14
N HIS A 63 -10.28 15.15 1.73
CA HIS A 63 -9.53 14.42 0.71
C HIS A 63 -10.35 14.33 -0.58
N LEU A 64 -9.75 14.76 -1.68
CA LEU A 64 -10.28 14.60 -3.03
C LEU A 64 -9.55 13.47 -3.73
N LYS A 65 -10.23 12.37 -4.03
CA LYS A 65 -9.73 11.28 -4.86
C LYS A 65 -10.23 11.46 -6.29
N HIS A 66 -9.31 11.58 -7.23
CA HIS A 66 -9.60 11.62 -8.66
C HIS A 66 -9.15 10.29 -9.29
N ASN A 67 -10.09 9.49 -9.75
CA ASN A 67 -9.83 8.23 -10.45
C ASN A 67 -9.88 8.48 -11.95
N ARG A 68 -8.73 8.30 -12.61
CA ARG A 68 -8.52 8.56 -14.04
C ARG A 68 -8.52 7.27 -14.84
N ILE A 69 -8.90 7.38 -16.11
CA ILE A 69 -8.80 6.32 -17.09
C ILE A 69 -7.51 6.52 -17.88
N SER A 70 -6.60 5.59 -17.80
CA SER A 70 -5.35 5.63 -18.55
C SER A 70 -5.20 4.39 -19.42
N GLY A 71 -5.28 4.58 -20.75
CA GLY A 71 -5.10 3.55 -21.77
C GLY A 71 -6.32 2.61 -21.98
N PHE A 72 -6.29 1.91 -23.11
CA PHE A 72 -7.40 1.10 -23.62
C PHE A 72 -7.88 0.00 -22.64
N ARG A 73 -6.96 -0.71 -22.00
CA ARG A 73 -7.33 -1.75 -20.99
C ARG A 73 -8.08 -1.17 -19.79
N SER A 74 -7.72 0.05 -19.38
CA SER A 74 -8.42 0.75 -18.31
C SER A 74 -9.80 1.18 -18.76
N PHE A 75 -9.94 1.67 -19.99
CA PHE A 75 -11.19 2.07 -20.60
C PHE A 75 -12.19 0.90 -20.63
N VAL A 76 -11.83 -0.24 -21.24
CA VAL A 76 -12.70 -1.42 -21.32
C VAL A 76 -13.13 -1.88 -19.91
N ARG A 77 -12.22 -1.90 -18.97
CA ARG A 77 -12.53 -2.31 -17.59
C ARG A 77 -13.49 -1.35 -16.89
N GLU A 78 -13.34 -0.04 -17.05
CA GLU A 78 -14.21 0.96 -16.41
C GLU A 78 -15.57 1.04 -17.11
N PHE A 79 -15.65 0.73 -18.40
CA PHE A 79 -16.92 0.64 -19.15
C PHE A 79 -17.84 -0.45 -18.59
N CYS A 80 -17.28 -1.59 -18.17
CA CYS A 80 -18.06 -2.75 -17.70
C CYS A 80 -18.36 -2.73 -16.18
N ARG A 81 -18.09 -1.64 -15.47
CA ARG A 81 -18.28 -1.62 -14.00
C ARG A 81 -18.70 -0.25 -13.48
N THR A 82 -19.29 -0.26 -12.29
CA THR A 82 -19.56 0.98 -11.54
C THR A 82 -18.27 1.79 -11.36
N PRO A 83 -18.30 3.10 -11.66
CA PRO A 83 -17.16 3.99 -11.43
C PRO A 83 -16.64 3.91 -10.00
N LYS A 84 -15.32 3.92 -9.83
CA LYS A 84 -14.70 3.69 -8.51
C LYS A 84 -15.16 4.67 -7.44
N GLY A 85 -15.33 5.94 -7.79
CA GLY A 85 -15.79 6.96 -6.86
C GLY A 85 -17.18 6.65 -6.30
N ILE A 86 -18.12 6.23 -7.16
CA ILE A 86 -19.47 5.80 -6.75
C ILE A 86 -19.37 4.57 -5.85
N TYR A 87 -18.64 3.55 -6.29
CA TYR A 87 -18.51 2.31 -5.51
C TYR A 87 -17.95 2.55 -4.11
N GLU A 88 -16.90 3.38 -3.97
CA GLU A 88 -16.32 3.73 -2.67
C GLU A 88 -17.30 4.56 -1.83
N TYR A 89 -18.04 5.48 -2.46
CA TYR A 89 -19.07 6.30 -1.83
C TYR A 89 -20.19 5.44 -1.23
N ASP A 90 -20.81 4.58 -2.04
CA ASP A 90 -21.90 3.69 -1.60
C ASP A 90 -21.41 2.71 -0.51
N THR A 91 -20.17 2.20 -0.68
CA THR A 91 -19.57 1.33 0.32
C THR A 91 -19.35 2.05 1.65
N ALA A 92 -18.92 3.32 1.64
CA ALA A 92 -18.74 4.10 2.86
C ALA A 92 -20.06 4.30 3.60
N ILE A 93 -21.14 4.68 2.90
CA ILE A 93 -22.49 4.85 3.47
C ILE A 93 -22.98 3.52 4.09
N ARG A 94 -22.84 2.42 3.35
CA ARG A 94 -23.26 1.09 3.85
C ARG A 94 -22.47 0.63 5.07
N LEU A 95 -21.14 0.84 5.10
CA LEU A 95 -20.33 0.53 6.28
C LEU A 95 -20.75 1.37 7.48
N ALA A 96 -20.98 2.66 7.28
CA ALA A 96 -21.45 3.54 8.34
C ALA A 96 -22.82 3.09 8.91
N SER A 97 -23.79 2.72 8.07
CA SER A 97 -25.09 2.18 8.48
C SER A 97 -24.98 0.87 9.27
N MET A 98 -23.94 0.06 9.00
CA MET A 98 -23.60 -1.14 9.78
C MET A 98 -22.85 -0.81 11.06
N GLY A 99 -22.56 0.46 11.34
CA GLY A 99 -21.77 0.92 12.47
C GLY A 99 -20.29 0.53 12.40
N ILE A 100 -19.75 0.33 11.19
CA ILE A 100 -18.33 0.12 10.93
C ILE A 100 -17.70 1.48 10.58
N ARG A 101 -16.70 1.88 11.36
CA ARG A 101 -16.06 3.16 11.18
C ARG A 101 -15.27 3.19 9.85
N THR A 102 -15.47 4.25 9.11
CA THR A 102 -14.81 4.47 7.81
C THR A 102 -14.70 5.97 7.50
N ILE A 103 -14.22 6.29 6.31
CA ILE A 103 -14.24 7.67 5.78
C ILE A 103 -15.68 8.19 5.72
N GLU A 104 -15.86 9.46 6.01
CA GLU A 104 -17.14 10.16 5.84
C GLU A 104 -17.20 10.75 4.42
N PRO A 105 -18.06 10.22 3.54
CA PRO A 105 -18.19 10.74 2.18
C PRO A 105 -19.02 12.03 2.18
N ILE A 106 -18.50 13.07 1.53
CA ILE A 106 -19.19 14.36 1.36
C ILE A 106 -19.91 14.39 0.00
N ALA A 107 -19.22 13.97 -1.06
CA ALA A 107 -19.80 13.90 -2.40
C ALA A 107 -19.03 12.90 -3.28
N CYS A 108 -19.72 12.34 -4.27
CA CYS A 108 -19.04 11.68 -5.38
C CYS A 108 -19.46 12.30 -6.72
N GLY A 109 -18.49 12.39 -7.64
CA GLY A 109 -18.68 12.96 -8.96
C GLY A 109 -18.37 11.97 -10.06
N VAL A 110 -19.11 12.05 -11.16
CA VAL A 110 -18.89 11.26 -12.36
C VAL A 110 -18.77 12.19 -13.56
N GLY A 111 -17.65 12.09 -14.26
CA GLY A 111 -17.40 12.85 -15.48
C GLY A 111 -18.37 12.43 -16.60
N GLN A 112 -18.26 13.12 -17.71
CA GLN A 112 -19.05 12.82 -18.92
C GLN A 112 -18.33 11.76 -19.79
N GLY A 113 -19.06 11.04 -20.60
CA GLY A 113 -18.55 10.07 -21.57
C GLY A 113 -18.89 8.61 -21.26
N ILE A 114 -18.45 7.72 -22.14
CA ILE A 114 -18.79 6.29 -22.10
C ILE A 114 -18.08 5.54 -20.96
N ALA A 115 -16.86 5.95 -20.64
CA ALA A 115 -16.11 5.44 -19.48
C ALA A 115 -15.64 6.66 -18.67
N PRO A 116 -16.50 7.17 -17.77
CA PRO A 116 -16.25 8.43 -17.11
C PRO A 116 -15.20 8.30 -16.01
N GLU A 117 -14.35 9.33 -15.88
CA GLU A 117 -13.54 9.54 -14.68
C GLU A 117 -14.45 9.76 -13.47
N SER A 118 -13.98 9.41 -12.30
CA SER A 118 -14.79 9.56 -11.08
C SER A 118 -14.01 10.23 -9.96
N PHE A 119 -14.78 10.93 -9.13
CA PHE A 119 -14.29 11.71 -8.01
C PHE A 119 -14.95 11.23 -6.72
N LEU A 120 -14.20 11.30 -5.62
CA LEU A 120 -14.75 11.09 -4.28
C LEU A 120 -14.18 12.17 -3.36
N ILE A 121 -15.05 12.92 -2.73
CA ILE A 121 -14.71 13.89 -1.68
C ILE A 121 -15.10 13.30 -0.35
N THR A 122 -14.13 13.25 0.57
CA THR A 122 -14.34 12.74 1.93
C THR A 122 -13.80 13.72 2.94
N LYS A 123 -14.39 13.76 4.13
CA LYS A 123 -13.87 14.50 5.26
C LYS A 123 -12.54 13.88 5.69
N THR A 124 -11.58 14.72 6.08
CA THR A 124 -10.31 14.25 6.65
C THR A 124 -10.57 13.67 8.04
N LEU A 125 -9.98 12.53 8.33
CA LEU A 125 -9.94 11.96 9.67
C LEU A 125 -8.88 12.70 10.47
N GLU A 126 -9.30 13.69 11.26
CA GLU A 126 -8.39 14.55 12.02
C GLU A 126 -7.56 13.75 13.03
N GLY A 127 -6.27 14.05 13.11
CA GLY A 127 -5.34 13.37 14.01
C GLY A 127 -5.12 11.89 13.73
N ALA A 128 -5.67 11.36 12.62
CA ALA A 128 -5.55 9.96 12.29
C ALA A 128 -4.15 9.60 11.77
N LEU A 129 -3.60 8.52 12.29
CA LEU A 129 -2.40 7.88 11.75
C LEU A 129 -2.77 6.52 11.15
N SER A 130 -2.06 6.08 10.12
CA SER A 130 -2.19 4.68 9.70
C SER A 130 -1.77 3.75 10.85
N LEU A 131 -2.37 2.56 10.93
CA LEU A 131 -2.02 1.56 11.94
C LEU A 131 -0.51 1.30 11.99
N GLU A 132 0.14 1.28 10.83
CA GLU A 132 1.59 1.13 10.73
C GLU A 132 2.33 2.28 11.42
N LYS A 133 2.02 3.54 11.07
CA LYS A 133 2.64 4.72 11.69
C LYS A 133 2.37 4.76 13.19
N TYR A 134 1.11 4.53 13.61
CA TYR A 134 0.74 4.53 15.01
C TYR A 134 1.49 3.45 15.80
N TRP A 135 1.67 2.25 15.24
CA TRP A 135 2.46 1.19 15.87
C TRP A 135 3.93 1.60 16.10
N TYR A 136 4.52 2.30 15.14
CA TYR A 136 5.89 2.80 15.29
C TYR A 136 5.97 3.94 16.31
N GLU A 137 4.99 4.84 16.38
CA GLU A 137 4.94 5.88 17.42
C GLU A 137 4.87 5.26 18.82
N LEU A 138 4.11 4.18 19.01
CA LEU A 138 4.09 3.45 20.27
C LEU A 138 5.46 2.90 20.67
N SER A 139 6.32 2.57 19.73
CA SER A 139 7.66 2.05 20.04
C SER A 139 8.61 3.09 20.66
N ARG A 140 8.25 4.36 20.59
CA ARG A 140 9.03 5.48 21.16
C ARG A 140 8.65 5.80 22.61
N LEU A 141 7.59 5.19 23.12
CA LEU A 141 7.11 5.38 24.49
C LEU A 141 7.95 4.52 25.46
N ASP A 142 7.92 4.88 26.75
CA ASP A 142 8.42 4.04 27.82
C ASP A 142 7.70 2.68 27.87
N VAL A 143 8.36 1.65 28.42
CA VAL A 143 7.88 0.26 28.32
C VAL A 143 6.50 0.04 28.96
N PRO A 144 6.16 0.57 30.16
CA PRO A 144 4.82 0.44 30.72
C PRO A 144 3.73 1.05 29.85
N SER A 145 3.90 2.30 29.45
CA SER A 145 2.94 3.05 28.57
C SER A 145 2.77 2.38 27.23
N GLN A 146 3.88 1.95 26.61
CA GLN A 146 3.87 1.20 25.35
C GLN A 146 3.02 -0.09 25.48
N SER A 147 3.21 -0.87 26.56
CA SER A 147 2.50 -2.13 26.75
C SER A 147 0.98 -1.91 26.90
N ALA A 148 0.58 -0.91 27.68
CA ALA A 148 -0.82 -0.54 27.89
C ALA A 148 -1.50 -0.11 26.59
N MET A 149 -0.87 0.80 25.84
CA MET A 149 -1.42 1.32 24.58
C MET A 149 -1.45 0.27 23.48
N LYS A 150 -0.44 -0.61 23.38
CA LYS A 150 -0.47 -1.76 22.47
C LYS A 150 -1.62 -2.71 22.77
N LYS A 151 -1.92 -2.97 24.06
CA LYS A 151 -3.07 -3.79 24.44
C LYS A 151 -4.38 -3.15 24.00
N GLN A 152 -4.59 -1.87 24.28
CA GLN A 152 -5.78 -1.13 23.83
C GLN A 152 -5.94 -1.16 22.31
N LEU A 153 -4.87 -0.92 21.57
CA LEU A 153 -4.86 -0.99 20.11
C LEU A 153 -5.24 -2.38 19.60
N ILE A 154 -4.67 -3.45 20.18
CA ILE A 154 -4.98 -4.84 19.84
C ILE A 154 -6.45 -5.16 20.11
N ASP A 155 -6.98 -4.73 21.23
CA ASP A 155 -8.41 -4.92 21.58
C ASP A 155 -9.31 -4.17 20.57
N ALA A 156 -9.00 -2.92 20.24
CA ALA A 156 -9.73 -2.14 19.24
C ALA A 156 -9.66 -2.77 17.83
N MET A 157 -8.49 -3.31 17.44
CA MET A 157 -8.35 -4.08 16.20
C MET A 157 -9.22 -5.32 16.19
N ALA A 158 -9.21 -6.08 17.28
CA ALA A 158 -10.00 -7.32 17.41
C ALA A 158 -11.50 -7.02 17.30
N GLN A 159 -11.99 -6.00 17.98
CA GLN A 159 -13.40 -5.55 17.91
C GLN A 159 -13.78 -5.14 16.48
N THR A 160 -12.94 -4.31 15.83
CA THR A 160 -13.20 -3.85 14.46
C THR A 160 -13.26 -5.03 13.50
N LEU A 161 -12.29 -5.94 13.54
CA LEU A 161 -12.22 -7.10 12.65
C LEU A 161 -13.36 -8.09 12.90
N ALA A 162 -13.69 -8.38 14.15
CA ALA A 162 -14.79 -9.28 14.48
C ALA A 162 -16.13 -8.70 14.00
N LYS A 163 -16.38 -7.42 14.24
CA LYS A 163 -17.58 -6.71 13.77
C LYS A 163 -17.69 -6.70 12.26
N MET A 164 -16.60 -6.39 11.54
CA MET A 164 -16.55 -6.44 10.09
C MET A 164 -16.94 -7.83 9.56
N HIS A 165 -16.32 -8.86 10.09
CA HIS A 165 -16.53 -10.23 9.63
C HIS A 165 -17.94 -10.73 9.95
N ALA A 166 -18.47 -10.40 11.13
CA ALA A 166 -19.85 -10.73 11.50
C ALA A 166 -20.89 -10.04 10.61
N LYS A 167 -20.57 -8.84 10.12
CA LYS A 167 -21.42 -8.09 9.17
C LYS A 167 -21.17 -8.43 7.70
N GLY A 168 -20.43 -9.50 7.40
CA GLY A 168 -20.14 -9.94 6.03
C GLY A 168 -19.16 -9.05 5.27
N VAL A 169 -18.41 -8.18 5.94
CA VAL A 169 -17.49 -7.24 5.30
C VAL A 169 -16.13 -7.87 5.10
N LEU A 170 -15.77 -8.09 3.83
CA LEU A 170 -14.49 -8.61 3.36
C LEU A 170 -13.68 -7.49 2.70
N HIS A 171 -12.53 -7.14 3.26
CA HIS A 171 -11.62 -6.16 2.67
C HIS A 171 -10.48 -6.87 1.94
N ASN A 172 -10.53 -6.95 0.61
CA ASN A 172 -9.56 -7.71 -0.19
C ASN A 172 -8.16 -7.10 -0.28
N ASP A 173 -7.92 -5.97 0.36
CA ASP A 173 -6.60 -5.34 0.51
C ASP A 173 -6.40 -4.83 1.95
N LEU A 174 -6.68 -5.68 2.93
CA LEU A 174 -6.61 -5.34 4.34
C LEU A 174 -5.14 -5.34 4.83
N HIS A 175 -4.51 -4.20 4.75
CA HIS A 175 -3.15 -4.00 5.26
C HIS A 175 -3.13 -2.80 6.23
N PRO A 176 -2.08 -2.64 7.07
CA PRO A 176 -2.05 -1.60 8.10
C PRO A 176 -2.19 -0.15 7.59
N GLY A 177 -1.80 0.10 6.33
CA GLY A 177 -1.99 1.40 5.70
C GLY A 177 -3.45 1.71 5.34
N ASN A 178 -4.35 0.72 5.34
CA ASN A 178 -5.79 0.88 5.07
C ASN A 178 -6.64 0.89 6.36
N LEU A 179 -5.98 0.88 7.52
CA LEU A 179 -6.59 1.05 8.83
C LEU A 179 -6.06 2.34 9.44
N MET A 180 -6.94 3.31 9.67
CA MET A 180 -6.59 4.58 10.32
C MET A 180 -6.96 4.52 11.79
N VAL A 181 -6.04 4.94 12.63
CA VAL A 181 -6.21 5.00 14.09
C VAL A 181 -6.44 6.44 14.51
N THR A 182 -7.53 6.71 15.20
CA THR A 182 -7.81 7.97 15.87
C THR A 182 -7.91 7.71 17.39
N LEU A 183 -7.69 8.73 18.19
CA LEU A 183 -7.89 8.65 19.64
C LEU A 183 -9.23 9.32 20.02
N ASN A 184 -10.15 8.55 20.59
CA ASN A 184 -11.40 9.04 21.11
C ASN A 184 -11.36 8.96 22.64
N GLY A 185 -11.25 10.10 23.32
CA GLY A 185 -11.07 10.12 24.77
C GLY A 185 -9.84 9.31 25.23
N GLY A 186 -8.74 9.35 24.45
CA GLY A 186 -7.52 8.59 24.73
C GLY A 186 -7.55 7.12 24.32
N GLN A 187 -8.69 6.58 23.87
CA GLN A 187 -8.81 5.20 23.40
C GLN A 187 -8.66 5.10 21.88
N PRO A 188 -7.87 4.15 21.37
CA PRO A 188 -7.72 3.95 19.95
C PRO A 188 -9.01 3.44 19.30
N ALA A 189 -9.39 4.04 18.19
CA ALA A 189 -10.51 3.63 17.36
C ALA A 189 -10.04 3.50 15.91
N LEU A 190 -10.45 2.42 15.23
CA LEU A 190 -10.01 2.14 13.87
C LEU A 190 -11.10 2.49 12.85
N SER A 191 -10.67 3.13 11.76
CA SER A 191 -11.49 3.43 10.59
C SER A 191 -10.90 2.80 9.35
N LEU A 192 -11.75 2.23 8.49
CA LEU A 192 -11.35 1.66 7.20
C LEU A 192 -11.20 2.75 6.15
N ILE A 193 -10.17 2.66 5.33
CA ILE A 193 -9.99 3.49 4.14
C ILE A 193 -9.72 2.61 2.91
N ASP A 194 -9.69 3.25 1.73
CA ASP A 194 -9.53 2.57 0.42
C ASP A 194 -10.60 1.47 0.22
N LEU A 195 -11.85 1.88 0.11
CA LEU A 195 -13.01 0.99 0.15
C LEU A 195 -13.29 0.27 -1.18
N PHE A 196 -12.57 0.59 -2.25
CA PHE A 196 -12.77 -0.07 -3.54
C PHE A 196 -12.56 -1.61 -3.50
N PRO A 197 -11.60 -2.17 -2.74
CA PRO A 197 -11.44 -3.61 -2.57
C PRO A 197 -12.45 -4.26 -1.61
N VAL A 198 -13.31 -3.49 -0.93
CA VAL A 198 -14.29 -4.02 0.02
C VAL A 198 -15.42 -4.73 -0.73
N ARG A 199 -15.88 -5.85 -0.16
CA ARG A 199 -17.08 -6.56 -0.58
C ARG A 199 -17.96 -6.79 0.64
N ILE A 200 -19.25 -6.52 0.51
CA ILE A 200 -20.24 -6.71 1.57
C ILE A 200 -21.14 -7.86 1.17
N LYS A 201 -21.09 -8.94 1.91
CA LYS A 201 -21.90 -10.15 1.74
C LYS A 201 -23.18 -10.06 2.56
N PRO A 202 -24.24 -10.77 2.18
CA PRO A 202 -25.50 -10.76 2.93
C PRO A 202 -25.36 -11.41 4.33
N ASN A 203 -24.47 -12.39 4.46
CA ASN A 203 -24.26 -13.14 5.70
C ASN A 203 -22.86 -12.88 6.27
N SER A 204 -22.66 -13.28 7.54
CA SER A 204 -21.33 -13.27 8.17
C SER A 204 -20.31 -14.03 7.33
N LEU A 205 -19.04 -13.62 7.38
CA LEU A 205 -17.98 -14.29 6.66
C LEU A 205 -17.74 -15.68 7.24
N ASN A 206 -17.55 -16.66 6.36
CA ASN A 206 -17.08 -17.97 6.77
C ASN A 206 -15.63 -17.93 7.25
N TRP A 207 -15.16 -19.01 7.88
CA TRP A 207 -13.83 -19.03 8.49
C TRP A 207 -12.69 -18.86 7.47
N VAL A 208 -12.82 -19.40 6.27
CA VAL A 208 -11.79 -19.27 5.22
C VAL A 208 -11.59 -17.81 4.81
N GLU A 209 -12.68 -17.07 4.67
CA GLU A 209 -12.64 -15.65 4.33
C GLU A 209 -12.05 -14.81 5.45
N ARG A 210 -12.42 -15.08 6.70
CA ARG A 210 -11.86 -14.42 7.88
C ARG A 210 -10.36 -14.67 7.97
N ARG A 211 -9.94 -15.92 7.82
CA ARG A 211 -8.52 -16.31 7.82
C ARG A 211 -7.74 -15.58 6.73
N SER A 212 -8.31 -15.47 5.54
CA SER A 212 -7.68 -14.74 4.43
C SER A 212 -7.50 -13.24 4.72
N ASN A 213 -8.49 -12.60 5.37
CA ASN A 213 -8.35 -11.21 5.83
C ASN A 213 -7.28 -11.08 6.94
N LEU A 214 -7.33 -11.96 7.94
CA LEU A 214 -6.33 -11.98 9.01
C LEU A 214 -4.92 -12.20 8.46
N ALA A 215 -4.76 -13.06 7.43
CA ALA A 215 -3.47 -13.30 6.78
C ALA A 215 -2.88 -12.04 6.13
N MET A 216 -3.71 -11.13 5.61
CA MET A 216 -3.23 -9.86 5.05
C MET A 216 -2.59 -8.96 6.12
N LEU A 217 -3.19 -8.88 7.30
CA LEU A 217 -2.63 -8.14 8.43
C LEU A 217 -1.43 -8.87 9.05
N ASP A 218 -1.52 -10.19 9.23
CA ASP A 218 -0.46 -10.98 9.84
C ASP A 218 0.83 -10.99 9.00
N ARG A 219 0.72 -10.78 7.69
CA ARG A 219 1.88 -10.61 6.81
C ARG A 219 2.78 -9.46 7.24
N TRP A 220 2.19 -8.30 7.58
CA TRP A 220 2.93 -7.17 8.13
C TRP A 220 3.33 -7.44 9.58
N ALA A 221 2.40 -7.97 10.39
CA ALA A 221 2.62 -8.21 11.80
C ALA A 221 3.80 -9.16 12.07
N LYS A 222 4.02 -10.18 11.24
CA LYS A 222 5.18 -11.09 11.36
C LYS A 222 6.53 -10.37 11.31
N MET A 223 6.61 -9.27 10.56
CA MET A 223 7.87 -8.52 10.38
C MET A 223 8.05 -7.40 11.41
N HIS A 224 6.95 -6.87 11.98
CA HIS A 224 6.99 -5.63 12.76
C HIS A 224 6.49 -5.77 14.19
N THR A 225 5.98 -6.96 14.59
CA THR A 225 5.43 -7.18 15.93
C THR A 225 6.00 -8.45 16.57
N ARG A 226 5.89 -8.56 17.90
CA ARG A 226 6.30 -9.77 18.61
C ARG A 226 5.24 -10.87 18.44
N THR A 227 5.65 -12.12 18.55
CA THR A 227 4.73 -13.27 18.54
C THR A 227 3.67 -13.15 19.64
N THR A 228 4.02 -12.61 20.81
CA THR A 228 3.09 -12.34 21.91
C THR A 228 1.97 -11.38 21.53
N ASP A 229 2.26 -10.32 20.75
CA ASP A 229 1.26 -9.35 20.30
C ASP A 229 0.29 -9.98 19.30
N ARG A 230 0.81 -10.81 18.40
CA ARG A 230 0.00 -11.58 17.45
C ARG A 230 -0.92 -12.59 18.15
N MET A 231 -0.40 -13.27 19.18
CA MET A 231 -1.20 -14.18 20.00
C MET A 231 -2.25 -13.43 20.83
N ARG A 232 -1.96 -12.22 21.32
CA ARG A 232 -2.95 -11.35 21.98
C ARG A 232 -4.06 -10.96 21.02
N LEU A 233 -3.71 -10.56 19.78
CA LEU A 233 -4.72 -10.24 18.76
C LEU A 233 -5.62 -11.45 18.46
N TRP A 234 -5.03 -12.63 18.30
CA TRP A 234 -5.80 -13.86 18.10
C TRP A 234 -6.79 -14.12 19.25
N LYS A 235 -6.33 -14.06 20.50
CA LYS A 235 -7.17 -14.26 21.68
C LYS A 235 -8.27 -13.21 21.78
N ALA A 236 -7.95 -11.94 21.56
CA ALA A 236 -8.92 -10.85 21.56
C ALA A 236 -9.95 -11.04 20.44
N TYR A 237 -9.51 -11.32 19.22
CA TYR A 237 -10.40 -11.55 18.08
C TYR A 237 -11.36 -12.72 18.31
N THR A 238 -10.89 -13.87 18.81
CA THR A 238 -11.74 -15.03 19.09
C THR A 238 -12.73 -14.75 20.23
N ARG A 239 -12.35 -13.95 21.24
CA ARG A 239 -13.23 -13.48 22.28
C ARG A 239 -14.36 -12.60 21.71
N GLU A 240 -14.02 -11.61 20.85
CA GLU A 240 -15.00 -10.72 20.23
C GLU A 240 -15.95 -11.49 19.29
N VAL A 241 -15.46 -12.45 18.52
CA VAL A 241 -16.31 -13.32 17.68
C VAL A 241 -17.30 -14.10 18.51
N LYS A 242 -16.88 -14.69 19.64
CA LYS A 242 -17.79 -15.37 20.58
C LYS A 242 -18.82 -14.43 21.17
N ALA A 243 -18.44 -13.21 21.53
CA ALA A 243 -19.35 -12.21 22.07
C ALA A 243 -20.43 -11.78 21.06
N ILE A 244 -20.06 -11.66 19.77
CA ILE A 244 -20.96 -11.18 18.70
C ILE A 244 -21.84 -12.31 18.15
N GLU A 245 -21.27 -13.50 17.89
CA GLU A 245 -21.91 -14.59 17.14
C GLU A 245 -22.23 -15.81 18.00
N GLY A 246 -21.84 -15.81 19.27
CA GLY A 246 -22.05 -16.92 20.19
C GLY A 246 -20.91 -17.94 20.19
N ASN A 247 -20.91 -18.78 21.26
CA ASN A 247 -19.83 -19.75 21.49
C ASN A 247 -19.78 -20.88 20.45
N GLY A 248 -20.84 -21.11 19.71
CA GLY A 248 -20.95 -22.17 18.70
C GLY A 248 -20.54 -21.75 17.29
N ALA A 249 -20.28 -20.45 17.04
CA ALA A 249 -19.98 -19.96 15.69
C ALA A 249 -18.77 -20.66 15.04
N PHE A 250 -17.71 -20.90 15.85
CA PHE A 250 -16.53 -21.65 15.43
C PHE A 250 -15.97 -22.46 16.60
N PRO A 251 -15.31 -23.62 16.34
CA PRO A 251 -14.84 -24.52 17.41
C PRO A 251 -13.54 -24.01 18.07
N PHE A 252 -13.53 -22.78 18.57
CA PHE A 252 -12.36 -22.17 19.24
C PHE A 252 -11.97 -22.85 20.57
N HIS A 253 -12.83 -23.72 21.12
CA HIS A 253 -12.51 -24.56 22.29
C HIS A 253 -11.66 -25.76 21.91
N ASN A 254 -11.71 -26.21 20.64
CA ASN A 254 -10.94 -27.34 20.17
C ASN A 254 -9.50 -26.91 19.83
N LYS A 255 -8.53 -27.36 20.63
CA LYS A 255 -7.12 -27.00 20.51
C LYS A 255 -6.51 -27.48 19.17
N ASP A 256 -6.91 -28.64 18.67
CA ASP A 256 -6.37 -29.18 17.41
C ASP A 256 -6.91 -28.41 16.22
N TRP A 257 -8.19 -28.04 16.23
CA TRP A 257 -8.74 -27.14 15.23
C TRP A 257 -8.02 -25.77 15.22
N VAL A 258 -7.80 -25.20 16.39
CA VAL A 258 -7.08 -23.90 16.50
C VAL A 258 -5.66 -24.03 15.96
N ARG A 259 -4.92 -25.08 16.34
CA ARG A 259 -3.57 -25.36 15.83
C ARG A 259 -3.58 -25.45 14.30
N TYR A 260 -4.46 -26.26 13.74
CA TYR A 260 -4.61 -26.41 12.29
C TYR A 260 -4.93 -25.10 11.59
N GLN A 261 -5.81 -24.25 12.14
CA GLN A 261 -6.11 -22.94 11.55
C GLN A 261 -4.91 -21.99 11.61
N MET A 262 -4.10 -22.04 12.65
CA MET A 262 -2.86 -21.24 12.75
C MET A 262 -1.80 -21.69 11.72
N GLU A 263 -1.70 -22.98 11.46
CA GLU A 263 -0.84 -23.51 10.39
C GLU A 263 -1.31 -23.03 9.00
N LEU A 264 -2.62 -23.14 8.72
CA LEU A 264 -3.21 -22.64 7.49
C LEU A 264 -3.02 -21.12 7.33
N LEU A 265 -3.19 -20.33 8.40
CA LEU A 265 -2.94 -18.90 8.40
C LEU A 265 -1.47 -18.61 8.02
N SER A 266 -0.54 -19.34 8.64
CA SER A 266 0.90 -19.19 8.33
C SER A 266 1.22 -19.55 6.88
N LYS A 267 0.60 -20.59 6.34
CA LYS A 267 0.73 -21.00 4.93
C LYS A 267 0.16 -19.94 3.99
N GLU A 268 -1.00 -19.37 4.29
CA GLU A 268 -1.59 -18.27 3.50
C GLU A 268 -0.71 -17.04 3.50
N VAL A 269 -0.14 -16.64 4.64
CA VAL A 269 0.81 -15.53 4.73
C VAL A 269 2.03 -15.78 3.83
N MET A 270 2.58 -16.99 3.86
CA MET A 270 3.71 -17.38 3.01
C MET A 270 3.34 -17.28 1.52
N LEU A 271 2.19 -17.80 1.11
CA LEU A 271 1.72 -17.75 -0.28
C LEU A 271 1.46 -16.32 -0.75
N LYS A 272 0.87 -15.47 0.10
CA LYS A 272 0.66 -14.04 -0.21
C LYS A 272 2.00 -13.30 -0.38
N ASN A 273 3.00 -13.59 0.46
CA ASN A 273 4.35 -13.04 0.32
C ASN A 273 5.03 -13.53 -0.97
N LEU A 274 4.96 -14.82 -1.24
CA LEU A 274 5.51 -15.39 -2.48
C LEU A 274 4.91 -14.73 -3.73
N GLY A 275 3.58 -14.55 -3.77
CA GLY A 275 2.91 -13.87 -4.87
C GLY A 275 3.28 -12.38 -5.01
N LEU A 276 3.65 -11.70 -3.93
CA LEU A 276 4.20 -10.35 -4.00
C LEU A 276 5.63 -10.36 -4.54
N TRP A 277 6.48 -11.25 -4.03
CA TRP A 277 7.86 -11.36 -4.48
C TRP A 277 7.94 -11.70 -5.97
N GLN A 278 7.13 -12.64 -6.44
CA GLN A 278 7.04 -12.99 -7.87
C GLN A 278 6.63 -11.79 -8.73
N ARG A 279 5.63 -11.01 -8.29
CA ARG A 279 5.21 -9.79 -9.00
C ARG A 279 6.29 -8.71 -8.99
N PHE A 280 6.99 -8.57 -7.88
CA PHE A 280 8.09 -7.61 -7.77
C PHE A 280 9.28 -8.04 -8.63
N ASP A 281 9.65 -9.32 -8.57
CA ASP A 281 10.71 -9.93 -9.37
C ASP A 281 10.45 -9.74 -10.88
N ALA A 282 9.21 -9.99 -11.31
CA ALA A 282 8.82 -9.72 -12.70
C ALA A 282 8.93 -8.24 -13.08
N ARG A 283 8.59 -7.32 -12.16
CA ARG A 283 8.61 -5.87 -12.44
C ARG A 283 10.00 -5.27 -12.46
N CYS A 284 10.96 -5.78 -11.68
CA CYS A 284 12.29 -5.19 -11.60
C CYS A 284 13.13 -5.38 -12.87
N MET A 285 12.64 -6.20 -13.83
CA MET A 285 13.27 -6.45 -15.13
C MET A 285 12.66 -5.69 -16.32
N PHE A 286 11.65 -4.84 -16.07
CA PHE A 286 10.92 -4.12 -17.11
C PHE A 286 10.80 -2.62 -16.83
N ASN A 287 10.57 -1.83 -17.88
CA ASN A 287 10.28 -0.40 -17.75
C ASN A 287 9.03 -0.16 -16.91
N ASN A 288 9.20 0.61 -15.81
CA ASN A 288 8.12 1.06 -14.96
C ASN A 288 8.52 2.31 -14.17
N ARG A 289 7.73 2.73 -13.19
CA ARG A 289 8.03 3.93 -12.39
C ARG A 289 9.34 3.84 -11.59
N ARG A 290 9.74 2.62 -11.17
CA ARG A 290 10.93 2.42 -10.32
C ARG A 290 12.15 1.94 -11.08
N PHE A 291 11.95 1.31 -12.24
CA PHE A 291 13.01 0.68 -13.02
C PHE A 291 12.94 1.12 -14.49
N LYS A 292 14.10 1.33 -15.10
CA LYS A 292 14.25 1.68 -16.50
C LYS A 292 15.24 0.74 -17.17
N LEU A 293 14.86 0.22 -18.33
CA LEU A 293 15.79 -0.47 -19.20
C LEU A 293 16.71 0.55 -19.85
N PHE A 294 17.97 0.19 -20.04
CA PHE A 294 18.92 0.99 -20.80
C PHE A 294 19.72 0.13 -21.79
N LYS A 295 20.17 0.77 -22.86
CA LYS A 295 21.17 0.25 -23.79
C LYS A 295 22.23 1.32 -23.97
N PHE A 296 23.50 0.93 -23.86
CA PHE A 296 24.64 1.84 -23.98
C PHE A 296 25.83 1.09 -24.58
N LYS A 297 26.32 1.53 -25.75
CA LYS A 297 27.50 0.96 -26.44
C LYS A 297 27.53 -0.59 -26.46
N GLY A 298 26.42 -1.20 -26.87
CA GLY A 298 26.29 -2.68 -26.96
C GLY A 298 26.02 -3.38 -25.63
N LYS A 299 26.03 -2.67 -24.49
CA LYS A 299 25.64 -3.20 -23.19
C LYS A 299 24.18 -2.89 -22.91
N ALA A 300 23.47 -3.81 -22.27
CA ALA A 300 22.07 -3.62 -21.89
C ALA A 300 21.86 -4.00 -20.43
N GLY A 301 20.93 -3.33 -19.77
CA GLY A 301 20.67 -3.60 -18.36
C GLY A 301 19.41 -2.92 -17.85
N VAL A 302 19.25 -2.99 -16.55
CA VAL A 302 18.17 -2.33 -15.80
C VAL A 302 18.78 -1.41 -14.76
N ARG A 303 18.25 -0.21 -14.63
CA ARG A 303 18.61 0.76 -13.60
C ARG A 303 17.40 1.16 -12.77
N VAL A 304 17.62 1.68 -11.56
CA VAL A 304 16.56 2.40 -10.83
C VAL A 304 16.24 3.70 -11.56
N ALA A 305 14.98 4.12 -11.53
CA ALA A 305 14.54 5.29 -12.31
C ALA A 305 15.20 6.60 -11.86
N ASP A 306 15.54 6.68 -10.57
CA ASP A 306 16.14 7.87 -9.94
C ASP A 306 17.66 8.00 -10.17
N LEU A 307 18.28 7.00 -10.84
CA LEU A 307 19.68 7.02 -11.20
C LEU A 307 19.81 7.37 -12.69
N ASP A 308 20.39 8.50 -13.03
CA ASP A 308 20.59 8.93 -14.39
C ASP A 308 21.63 8.07 -15.11
N LEU A 309 21.48 7.92 -16.44
CA LEU A 309 22.39 7.09 -17.23
C LEU A 309 23.80 7.66 -17.22
N ASP A 310 23.93 8.99 -17.28
CA ASP A 310 25.21 9.72 -17.26
C ASP A 310 26.06 9.37 -16.02
N GLN A 311 25.41 9.08 -14.89
CA GLN A 311 26.10 8.65 -13.67
C GLN A 311 26.64 7.22 -13.78
N LEU A 312 26.08 6.40 -14.68
CA LEU A 312 26.50 5.02 -14.91
C LEU A 312 27.51 4.90 -16.06
N GLU A 313 27.56 5.87 -16.96
CA GLU A 313 28.43 5.83 -18.16
C GLU A 313 29.89 5.48 -17.82
N PRO A 314 30.55 6.12 -16.85
CA PRO A 314 31.92 5.80 -16.51
C PRO A 314 32.12 4.33 -16.12
N PHE A 315 31.16 3.72 -15.45
CA PHE A 315 31.18 2.30 -15.06
C PHE A 315 30.86 1.35 -16.22
N LEU A 316 30.11 1.84 -17.21
CA LEU A 316 29.75 1.07 -18.39
C LEU A 316 30.83 1.11 -19.48
N GLU A 317 31.59 2.19 -19.56
CA GLU A 317 32.68 2.33 -20.54
C GLU A 317 33.91 1.50 -20.17
N ASN A 318 34.27 1.49 -18.90
CA ASN A 318 35.49 0.86 -18.43
C ASN A 318 35.26 -0.59 -17.98
N GLN A 319 36.17 -1.47 -18.40
CA GLN A 319 36.08 -2.89 -18.00
C GLN A 319 36.53 -3.16 -16.58
N SER A 320 37.25 -2.21 -15.98
CA SER A 320 37.71 -2.32 -14.59
C SER A 320 37.37 -1.06 -13.80
N PRO A 321 36.54 -1.15 -12.75
CA PRO A 321 36.24 -0.03 -11.86
C PRO A 321 37.48 0.53 -11.13
N GLN A 322 38.55 -0.27 -11.00
CA GLN A 322 39.81 0.15 -10.35
C GLN A 322 40.51 1.26 -11.13
N SER A 323 40.35 1.34 -12.45
CA SER A 323 40.89 2.42 -13.27
C SER A 323 40.11 3.72 -13.20
N LEU A 324 38.86 3.66 -12.71
CA LEU A 324 37.95 4.81 -12.63
C LEU A 324 37.92 5.48 -11.27
N LEU A 325 38.19 4.73 -10.23
CA LEU A 325 38.04 5.13 -8.84
C LEU A 325 39.28 4.72 -8.07
N PRO A 326 40.32 5.55 -8.00
CA PRO A 326 41.55 5.28 -7.26
C PRO A 326 41.28 4.94 -5.77
N ASP A 327 40.16 5.40 -5.23
CA ASP A 327 39.77 5.19 -3.83
C ASP A 327 38.81 3.99 -3.65
N ALA A 328 38.56 3.17 -4.68
CA ALA A 328 37.69 2.01 -4.56
C ALA A 328 38.30 0.93 -3.66
N LYS A 329 37.64 0.64 -2.54
CA LYS A 329 38.06 -0.40 -1.59
C LYS A 329 37.54 -1.76 -2.02
N VAL A 330 38.43 -2.69 -2.32
CA VAL A 330 38.09 -4.08 -2.61
C VAL A 330 37.66 -4.78 -1.31
N LEU A 331 36.37 -5.18 -1.27
CA LEU A 331 35.79 -5.88 -0.12
C LEU A 331 35.96 -7.40 -0.26
N LYS A 332 35.89 -7.90 -1.49
CA LYS A 332 36.02 -9.33 -1.80
C LYS A 332 36.53 -9.52 -3.22
N HIS A 333 37.45 -10.44 -3.40
CA HIS A 333 37.93 -10.89 -4.72
C HIS A 333 37.94 -12.42 -4.77
N SER A 334 37.36 -12.98 -5.82
CA SER A 334 37.38 -14.42 -6.12
C SER A 334 37.41 -14.65 -7.63
N LYS A 335 37.66 -15.89 -8.06
CA LYS A 335 37.61 -16.27 -9.50
C LYS A 335 36.30 -15.91 -10.19
N SER A 336 35.17 -15.96 -9.47
CA SER A 336 33.83 -15.77 -10.02
C SER A 336 33.25 -14.37 -9.76
N SER A 337 33.79 -13.59 -8.83
CA SER A 337 33.27 -12.27 -8.52
C SER A 337 34.24 -11.34 -7.81
N THR A 338 34.13 -10.06 -8.11
CA THR A 338 34.82 -8.99 -7.38
C THR A 338 33.76 -8.05 -6.81
N VAL A 339 33.89 -7.69 -5.54
CA VAL A 339 33.00 -6.75 -4.84
C VAL A 339 33.84 -5.60 -4.31
N MET A 340 33.44 -4.39 -4.63
CA MET A 340 34.13 -3.16 -4.25
C MET A 340 33.16 -2.15 -3.68
N LEU A 341 33.62 -1.37 -2.73
CA LEU A 341 32.94 -0.17 -2.24
C LEU A 341 33.45 1.01 -3.08
N CYS A 342 32.58 1.74 -3.69
CA CYS A 342 32.88 2.86 -4.57
C CYS A 342 31.99 4.05 -4.25
N GLU A 343 32.45 5.26 -4.55
CA GLU A 343 31.62 6.45 -4.51
C GLU A 343 31.12 6.82 -5.90
N LEU A 344 29.82 7.03 -6.05
CA LEU A 344 29.23 7.59 -7.26
C LEU A 344 29.25 9.11 -7.19
N PRO A 345 29.73 9.82 -8.21
CA PRO A 345 29.61 11.26 -8.29
C PRO A 345 28.11 11.62 -8.42
N GLY A 346 27.58 12.31 -7.44
CA GLY A 346 26.19 12.82 -7.44
C GLY A 346 26.16 14.32 -7.63
N LYS A 347 25.02 14.88 -8.08
CA LYS A 347 24.84 16.32 -8.24
C LYS A 347 24.95 17.09 -6.91
N ASP A 348 24.50 16.46 -5.79
CA ASP A 348 24.45 17.13 -4.48
C ASP A 348 25.18 16.38 -3.36
N LEU A 349 25.46 15.09 -3.51
CA LEU A 349 26.14 14.26 -2.50
C LEU A 349 26.82 13.06 -3.15
N ARG A 350 28.05 12.77 -2.73
CA ARG A 350 28.72 11.51 -3.06
C ARG A 350 27.97 10.36 -2.40
N LYS A 351 27.54 9.37 -3.18
CA LYS A 351 26.85 8.18 -2.67
C LYS A 351 27.79 6.99 -2.65
N GLU A 352 28.01 6.39 -1.50
CA GLU A 352 28.67 5.09 -1.40
C GLU A 352 27.81 4.01 -2.05
N VAL A 353 28.39 3.22 -2.93
CA VAL A 353 27.74 2.11 -3.63
C VAL A 353 28.61 0.88 -3.62
N ILE A 354 27.97 -0.27 -3.58
CA ILE A 354 28.64 -1.56 -3.75
C ILE A 354 28.62 -1.93 -5.24
N PHE A 355 29.79 -1.96 -5.85
CA PHE A 355 29.97 -2.50 -7.18
C PHE A 355 30.29 -4.00 -7.11
N LYS A 356 29.52 -4.82 -7.83
CA LYS A 356 29.77 -6.26 -7.92
C LYS A 356 29.92 -6.69 -9.39
N LYS A 357 31.13 -7.11 -9.73
CA LYS A 357 31.44 -7.75 -11.02
C LYS A 357 31.30 -9.27 -10.86
N ILE A 358 30.56 -9.92 -11.73
CA ILE A 358 30.42 -11.37 -11.77
C ILE A 358 31.02 -11.84 -13.12
N THR A 359 31.94 -12.79 -13.04
CA THR A 359 32.67 -13.33 -14.20
C THR A 359 32.26 -14.78 -14.42
N ALA A 360 31.96 -15.16 -15.66
CA ALA A 360 31.77 -16.55 -16.03
C ALA A 360 33.09 -17.31 -15.81
N THR A 361 33.03 -18.41 -15.08
CA THR A 361 34.20 -19.22 -14.72
C THR A 361 34.30 -20.50 -15.50
N LYS A 362 33.20 -20.94 -16.12
CA LYS A 362 33.09 -22.15 -16.93
C LYS A 362 32.64 -21.78 -18.34
N TRP A 363 33.17 -22.45 -19.34
CA TRP A 363 32.74 -22.27 -20.72
C TRP A 363 31.26 -22.63 -20.95
N THR A 364 30.69 -23.47 -20.06
CA THR A 364 29.25 -23.85 -20.06
C THR A 364 28.34 -22.78 -19.47
N ASP A 365 28.86 -21.77 -18.75
CA ASP A 365 28.04 -20.75 -18.08
C ASP A 365 27.13 -19.97 -19.06
N PRO A 366 27.58 -19.57 -20.29
CA PRO A 366 26.72 -18.93 -21.27
C PRO A 366 25.51 -19.80 -21.67
N ILE A 367 25.72 -21.11 -21.85
CA ILE A 367 24.67 -22.07 -22.23
C ILE A 367 23.69 -22.24 -21.04
N ALA A 368 24.23 -22.41 -19.84
CA ALA A 368 23.41 -22.54 -18.64
C ALA A 368 22.57 -21.29 -18.36
N ASN A 369 23.06 -20.09 -18.73
CA ASN A 369 22.36 -18.83 -18.54
C ASN A 369 21.19 -18.61 -19.53
N ILE A 370 21.07 -19.44 -20.59
CA ILE A 370 19.87 -19.48 -21.43
C ILE A 370 18.68 -20.05 -20.65
N PHE A 371 18.93 -21.03 -19.79
CA PHE A 371 17.89 -21.75 -19.04
C PHE A 371 17.67 -21.24 -17.61
N ARG A 372 18.61 -20.46 -17.08
CA ARG A 372 18.53 -19.90 -15.72
C ARG A 372 19.03 -18.46 -15.69
N PRO A 373 18.52 -17.60 -14.82
CA PRO A 373 19.06 -16.25 -14.63
C PRO A 373 20.55 -16.30 -14.26
N ASP A 374 21.35 -15.47 -14.93
CA ASP A 374 22.78 -15.31 -14.60
C ASP A 374 22.99 -14.77 -13.18
N GLY A 375 24.25 -14.79 -12.71
CA GLY A 375 24.59 -14.36 -11.35
C GLY A 375 24.29 -12.88 -11.10
N THR A 376 24.39 -12.02 -12.12
CA THR A 376 24.08 -10.59 -12.03
C THR A 376 22.60 -10.36 -11.87
N THR A 377 21.78 -10.96 -12.74
CA THR A 377 20.33 -10.92 -12.68
C THR A 377 19.80 -11.43 -11.34
N ARG A 378 20.33 -12.55 -10.84
CA ARG A 378 19.95 -13.07 -9.51
C ARG A 378 20.31 -12.09 -8.39
N SER A 379 21.50 -11.52 -8.41
CA SER A 379 21.93 -10.54 -7.41
C SER A 379 21.06 -9.27 -7.46
N TRP A 380 20.73 -8.78 -8.66
CA TRP A 380 19.84 -7.65 -8.84
C TRP A 380 18.44 -7.89 -8.25
N ARG A 381 17.85 -9.04 -8.59
CA ARG A 381 16.52 -9.42 -8.09
C ARG A 381 16.50 -9.51 -6.57
N MET A 382 17.51 -10.17 -5.98
CA MET A 382 17.61 -10.29 -4.52
C MET A 382 17.84 -8.95 -3.83
N ALA A 383 18.72 -8.09 -4.34
CA ALA A 383 18.97 -6.76 -3.76
C ALA A 383 17.76 -5.83 -3.75
N LYS A 384 16.69 -6.15 -4.48
CA LYS A 384 15.44 -5.36 -4.54
C LYS A 384 14.32 -5.95 -3.70
N LEU A 385 14.50 -7.12 -3.13
CA LEU A 385 13.54 -7.75 -2.20
C LEU A 385 13.74 -7.28 -0.76
N PHE A 386 14.93 -6.80 -0.45
CA PHE A 386 15.33 -6.22 0.84
C PHE A 386 15.51 -4.71 0.71
#